data_15c8abe877b56cf043ffb12b142d0d24
#
_entry.id   15c8abe877b56cf043ffb12b142d0d24
#
_cell.length_a   1.000
_cell.length_b   1.000
_cell.length_c   1.000
_cell.angle_alpha   90.00
_cell.angle_beta   90.00
_cell.angle_gamma   90.00
#
_symmetry.space_group_name_H-M   'P 1'
#
loop_
_entity.id
_entity.type
_entity.pdbx_description
1 polymer ?
#
loop_
_entity_poly.entity_id
_entity_poly.type
_entity_poly.pdbx_seq_one_letter_code
_entity_poly.pdbx_strand_id
1 'polypeptide(L)'
;DYARSGVTACQMAGIVKGYEDGFFYPQNTMSRQEVAAVVYRVMTAADREIPKGSETVDLTAGAYDGLYDNYIDIQFEALVPASEAGPVSFFDNAVFIGDSISMTLEAYCGASGALGQAKFLCAGSMSPTNMLTGKILPEYPKGSGQKPAIQDSVAATGAKYVYVMLGMDNIAYGIERSTNDYMTILKNILDKNPDVQIIIQSVTPMADKSKSYSEKLNNGKINEFNETMKAYCEENKWYYVNVAEAFRDENGAVTREDILLGLNRLSSLMWIMMIKLKAGKYPRESG
;
A
#
# COMPACT_ATOMS: atom_id res chain seq x y z
N ASP A 1 24.20 6.10 13.10
CA ASP A 1 24.96 6.43 11.88
C ASP A 1 24.82 5.33 10.82
N TYR A 2 23.58 4.98 10.53
CA TYR A 2 23.18 3.87 9.67
C TYR A 2 23.64 3.99 8.20
N ALA A 3 23.87 5.21 7.72
CA ALA A 3 24.26 5.43 6.33
C ALA A 3 25.79 5.37 6.10
N ARG A 4 26.59 5.33 7.16
CA ARG A 4 28.05 5.45 7.05
C ARG A 4 28.68 4.32 6.24
N SER A 5 28.28 3.07 6.51
CA SER A 5 28.80 1.90 5.79
C SER A 5 28.43 1.92 4.31
N GLY A 6 27.18 2.30 3.98
CA GLY A 6 26.72 2.43 2.60
C GLY A 6 27.46 3.53 1.83
N VAL A 7 27.66 4.69 2.44
CA VAL A 7 28.43 5.80 1.84
C VAL A 7 29.88 5.38 1.61
N THR A 8 30.50 4.73 2.58
CA THR A 8 31.87 4.20 2.45
C THR A 8 31.98 3.18 1.32
N ALA A 9 31.05 2.24 1.22
CA ALA A 9 31.02 1.26 0.14
C ALA A 9 30.88 1.93 -1.23
N CYS A 10 29.98 2.90 -1.38
CA CYS A 10 29.81 3.68 -2.61
C CYS A 10 31.08 4.51 -2.95
N GLN A 11 31.77 5.03 -1.95
CA GLN A 11 33.05 5.75 -2.15
C GLN A 11 34.14 4.80 -2.61
N MET A 12 34.30 3.66 -1.96
CA MET A 12 35.27 2.61 -2.36
C MET A 12 34.97 2.05 -3.75
N ALA A 13 33.71 1.95 -4.13
CA ALA A 13 33.29 1.57 -5.48
C ALA A 13 33.43 2.69 -6.52
N GLY A 14 33.90 3.90 -6.13
CA GLY A 14 34.05 5.05 -7.02
C GLY A 14 32.72 5.65 -7.50
N ILE A 15 31.62 5.30 -6.89
CA ILE A 15 30.26 5.81 -7.23
C ILE A 15 30.07 7.21 -6.66
N VAL A 16 30.49 7.42 -5.41
CA VAL A 16 30.40 8.69 -4.68
C VAL A 16 31.80 9.20 -4.36
N LYS A 17 32.10 10.46 -4.69
CA LYS A 17 33.46 11.01 -4.49
C LYS A 17 33.57 11.90 -3.25
N GLY A 18 32.45 12.42 -2.71
CA GLY A 18 32.45 13.48 -1.73
C GLY A 18 32.74 14.86 -2.38
N TYR A 19 33.02 15.83 -1.55
CA TYR A 19 33.36 17.21 -1.96
C TYR A 19 34.87 17.44 -1.98
N GLU A 20 35.32 18.55 -2.57
CA GLU A 20 36.73 18.89 -2.72
C GLU A 20 37.49 19.03 -1.37
N ASP A 21 36.75 19.32 -0.29
CA ASP A 21 37.28 19.39 1.07
C ASP A 21 37.46 18.01 1.73
N GLY A 22 37.13 16.93 1.02
CA GLY A 22 37.26 15.55 1.49
C GLY A 22 36.10 15.05 2.37
N PHE A 23 35.07 15.85 2.55
CA PHE A 23 33.90 15.46 3.35
C PHE A 23 32.72 15.04 2.51
N PHE A 24 31.79 14.31 3.13
CA PHE A 24 30.49 13.97 2.60
C PHE A 24 29.41 14.58 3.50
N TYR A 25 28.57 15.44 2.91
CA TYR A 25 27.54 16.18 3.62
C TYR A 25 26.15 15.57 3.37
N PRO A 26 25.72 14.57 4.17
CA PRO A 26 24.50 13.81 3.91
C PRO A 26 23.21 14.62 4.03
N GLN A 27 23.28 15.81 4.63
CA GLN A 27 22.15 16.71 4.79
C GLN A 27 22.01 17.72 3.63
N ASN A 28 23.02 17.81 2.75
CA ASN A 28 22.95 18.71 1.61
C ASN A 28 22.07 18.13 0.51
N THR A 29 21.28 19.00 -0.11
CA THR A 29 20.47 18.62 -1.28
C THR A 29 21.37 18.44 -2.49
N MET A 30 21.30 17.28 -3.13
CA MET A 30 22.02 17.01 -4.37
C MET A 30 21.41 17.79 -5.53
N SER A 31 22.26 18.42 -6.35
CA SER A 31 21.84 19.02 -7.62
C SER A 31 21.49 17.93 -8.65
N ARG A 32 20.74 18.29 -9.69
CA ARG A 32 20.45 17.37 -10.81
C ARG A 32 21.72 16.83 -11.48
N GLN A 33 22.78 17.64 -11.55
CA GLN A 33 24.07 17.24 -12.12
C GLN A 33 24.77 16.22 -11.26
N GLU A 34 24.75 16.37 -9.93
CA GLU A 34 25.34 15.40 -8.99
C GLU A 34 24.60 14.07 -9.03
N VAL A 35 23.25 14.10 -9.06
CA VAL A 35 22.44 12.88 -9.23
C VAL A 35 22.76 12.19 -10.54
N ALA A 36 22.81 12.92 -11.66
CA ALA A 36 23.14 12.37 -12.96
C ALA A 36 24.55 11.74 -12.98
N ALA A 37 25.52 12.38 -12.34
CA ALA A 37 26.89 11.86 -12.23
C ALA A 37 26.96 10.56 -11.41
N VAL A 38 26.19 10.45 -10.33
CA VAL A 38 26.10 9.22 -9.52
C VAL A 38 25.45 8.10 -10.34
N VAL A 39 24.30 8.37 -10.99
CA VAL A 39 23.62 7.39 -11.84
C VAL A 39 24.52 6.91 -12.98
N TYR A 40 25.20 7.82 -13.66
CA TYR A 40 26.16 7.48 -14.71
C TYR A 40 27.25 6.54 -14.23
N ARG A 41 27.87 6.81 -13.05
CA ARG A 41 28.90 5.97 -12.47
C ARG A 41 28.38 4.60 -12.01
N VAL A 42 27.10 4.52 -11.61
CA VAL A 42 26.46 3.22 -11.33
C VAL A 42 26.34 2.38 -12.60
N MET A 43 25.94 3.01 -13.71
CA MET A 43 25.72 2.33 -14.99
C MET A 43 27.01 1.97 -15.74
N THR A 44 28.07 2.78 -15.58
CA THR A 44 29.35 2.65 -16.31
C THR A 44 30.50 2.38 -15.36
N ALA A 45 30.75 1.07 -15.06
CA ALA A 45 31.84 0.67 -14.16
C ALA A 45 33.23 1.12 -14.65
N ALA A 46 33.43 1.29 -15.96
CA ALA A 46 34.68 1.72 -16.58
C ALA A 46 35.08 3.16 -16.23
N ASP A 47 34.13 4.02 -15.90
CA ASP A 47 34.35 5.46 -15.62
C ASP A 47 34.39 5.76 -14.11
N ARG A 48 34.54 4.74 -13.28
CA ARG A 48 34.66 4.89 -11.82
C ARG A 48 36.09 5.19 -11.43
N GLU A 49 36.33 6.29 -10.75
CA GLU A 49 37.60 6.58 -10.10
C GLU A 49 37.65 5.90 -8.73
N ILE A 50 38.40 4.80 -8.65
CA ILE A 50 38.64 4.09 -7.39
C ILE A 50 39.72 4.83 -6.62
N PRO A 51 39.52 5.17 -5.32
CA PRO A 51 40.55 5.83 -4.53
C PRO A 51 41.84 5.02 -4.49
N LYS A 52 43.00 5.67 -4.69
CA LYS A 52 44.31 5.02 -4.63
C LYS A 52 44.55 4.45 -3.23
N GLY A 53 44.83 3.15 -3.15
CA GLY A 53 45.06 2.44 -1.88
C GLY A 53 43.85 1.66 -1.36
N SER A 54 42.67 1.72 -2.01
CA SER A 54 41.63 0.74 -1.78
C SER A 54 42.02 -0.58 -2.47
N GLU A 55 42.00 -1.70 -1.74
CA GLU A 55 42.07 -3.01 -2.37
C GLU A 55 40.92 -3.13 -3.37
N THR A 56 41.22 -3.58 -4.58
CA THR A 56 40.16 -3.83 -5.57
C THR A 56 39.32 -4.97 -5.07
N VAL A 57 38.14 -4.64 -4.56
CA VAL A 57 37.12 -5.66 -4.29
C VAL A 57 36.63 -6.14 -5.65
N ASP A 58 36.99 -7.37 -6.02
CA ASP A 58 36.48 -7.99 -7.24
C ASP A 58 34.99 -8.26 -7.10
N LEU A 59 34.20 -7.38 -7.69
CA LEU A 59 32.74 -7.44 -7.67
C LEU A 59 32.18 -8.64 -8.48
N THR A 60 33.06 -9.36 -9.23
CA THR A 60 32.64 -10.52 -10.04
C THR A 60 32.88 -11.87 -9.35
N ALA A 61 33.63 -11.91 -8.26
CA ALA A 61 34.09 -13.13 -7.62
C ALA A 61 33.40 -13.46 -6.31
N GLY A 62 32.09 -13.46 -6.23
CA GLY A 62 31.36 -14.08 -5.11
C GLY A 62 31.71 -13.62 -3.67
N ALA A 63 32.60 -12.64 -3.53
CA ALA A 63 33.03 -12.08 -2.24
C ALA A 63 32.02 -11.15 -1.58
N TYR A 64 30.84 -11.05 -2.16
CA TYR A 64 29.73 -10.21 -1.69
C TYR A 64 28.82 -10.89 -0.67
N ASP A 65 28.89 -12.21 -0.51
CA ASP A 65 27.99 -12.94 0.39
C ASP A 65 28.07 -12.51 1.86
N GLY A 66 29.19 -11.94 2.30
CA GLY A 66 29.35 -11.45 3.68
C GLY A 66 29.13 -9.95 3.87
N LEU A 67 29.17 -9.15 2.80
CA LEU A 67 28.95 -7.69 2.87
C LEU A 67 27.46 -7.32 2.73
N TYR A 68 26.66 -8.16 2.06
CA TYR A 68 25.22 -7.99 1.95
C TYR A 68 24.45 -8.48 3.19
N ASP A 69 25.04 -9.38 4.01
CA ASP A 69 24.43 -9.79 5.29
C ASP A 69 24.34 -8.64 6.31
N ASN A 70 25.10 -7.55 6.09
CA ASN A 70 24.98 -6.31 6.85
C ASN A 70 24.28 -5.18 6.07
N TYR A 71 23.76 -5.44 4.87
CA TYR A 71 22.76 -4.57 4.29
C TYR A 71 21.61 -4.56 5.28
N ILE A 72 21.31 -3.40 5.83
CA ILE A 72 20.08 -3.20 6.59
C ILE A 72 19.00 -3.73 5.66
N ASP A 73 18.52 -4.92 5.97
CA ASP A 73 17.27 -5.40 5.47
C ASP A 73 16.28 -4.29 5.91
N ILE A 74 16.00 -3.37 4.98
CA ILE A 74 14.93 -2.40 5.18
C ILE A 74 13.72 -3.29 5.22
N GLN A 75 13.39 -3.75 6.44
CA GLN A 75 12.27 -4.61 6.67
C GLN A 75 11.09 -3.93 6.01
N PHE A 76 10.50 -4.63 5.08
CA PHE A 76 9.31 -4.13 4.42
C PHE A 76 8.26 -3.86 5.49
N GLU A 77 7.92 -2.60 5.69
CA GLU A 77 6.81 -2.22 6.54
C GLU A 77 5.56 -2.13 5.67
N ALA A 78 4.61 -3.02 5.93
CA ALA A 78 3.33 -3.02 5.21
C ALA A 78 2.55 -1.73 5.48
N LEU A 79 2.64 -1.18 6.70
CA LEU A 79 1.90 0.01 7.09
C LEU A 79 2.39 1.24 6.32
N VAL A 80 1.52 1.80 5.50
CA VAL A 80 1.78 3.06 4.78
C VAL A 80 1.82 4.22 5.77
N PRO A 81 2.97 4.91 5.90
CA PRO A 81 3.09 6.04 6.83
C PRO A 81 2.32 7.27 6.35
N ALA A 82 2.02 8.17 7.25
CA ALA A 82 1.49 9.48 6.91
C ALA A 82 2.49 10.27 6.05
N SER A 83 2.01 10.97 5.05
CA SER A 83 2.83 11.74 4.12
C SER A 83 2.08 12.96 3.60
N GLU A 84 2.77 13.86 2.90
CA GLU A 84 2.14 15.00 2.22
C GLU A 84 1.28 14.55 1.03
N ALA A 85 0.28 15.37 0.67
CA ALA A 85 -0.62 15.08 -0.44
C ALA A 85 0.10 15.13 -1.80
N GLY A 86 0.04 14.04 -2.56
CA GLY A 86 0.48 14.01 -3.95
C GLY A 86 -0.61 14.45 -4.94
N PRO A 87 -0.39 14.38 -6.25
CA PRO A 87 -1.39 14.74 -7.26
C PRO A 87 -2.54 13.72 -7.31
N VAL A 88 -3.78 14.18 -7.56
CA VAL A 88 -4.98 13.32 -7.67
C VAL A 88 -4.82 12.26 -8.77
N SER A 89 -4.11 12.59 -9.85
CA SER A 89 -3.81 11.67 -10.96
C SER A 89 -3.08 10.38 -10.56
N PHE A 90 -2.50 10.33 -9.34
CA PHE A 90 -1.96 9.08 -8.79
C PHE A 90 -2.99 7.94 -8.80
N PHE A 91 -4.27 8.27 -8.60
CA PHE A 91 -5.35 7.28 -8.56
C PHE A 91 -5.95 6.92 -9.91
N ASP A 92 -5.49 7.54 -11.02
CA ASP A 92 -6.03 7.25 -12.35
C ASP A 92 -5.83 5.79 -12.77
N ASN A 93 -4.79 5.14 -12.22
CA ASN A 93 -4.48 3.72 -12.42
C ASN A 93 -4.90 2.84 -11.23
N ALA A 94 -5.81 3.31 -10.37
CA ALA A 94 -6.27 2.58 -9.20
C ALA A 94 -7.67 2.00 -9.40
N VAL A 95 -7.91 0.86 -8.75
CA VAL A 95 -9.24 0.28 -8.57
C VAL A 95 -9.50 0.04 -7.09
N PHE A 96 -10.68 0.40 -6.62
CA PHE A 96 -11.15 0.19 -5.26
C PHE A 96 -12.17 -0.94 -5.23
N ILE A 97 -11.89 -1.96 -4.43
CA ILE A 97 -12.76 -3.13 -4.22
C ILE A 97 -13.32 -3.05 -2.80
N GLY A 98 -14.64 -3.14 -2.65
CA GLY A 98 -15.23 -3.08 -1.31
C GLY A 98 -16.75 -3.24 -1.27
N ASP A 99 -17.26 -3.19 -0.05
CA ASP A 99 -18.67 -3.33 0.29
C ASP A 99 -19.46 -2.01 0.19
N SER A 100 -20.55 -1.88 0.94
CA SER A 100 -21.39 -0.68 0.98
C SER A 100 -20.67 0.58 1.45
N ILE A 101 -19.60 0.44 2.27
CA ILE A 101 -18.79 1.58 2.71
C ILE A 101 -18.01 2.14 1.51
N SER A 102 -17.43 1.26 0.71
CA SER A 102 -16.73 1.65 -0.51
C SER A 102 -17.67 2.19 -1.61
N MET A 103 -18.94 1.76 -1.64
CA MET A 103 -19.95 2.39 -2.51
C MET A 103 -20.23 3.84 -2.10
N THR A 104 -20.22 4.13 -0.80
CA THR A 104 -20.37 5.52 -0.32
C THR A 104 -19.17 6.38 -0.74
N LEU A 105 -17.96 5.81 -0.69
CA LEU A 105 -16.77 6.46 -1.20
C LEU A 105 -16.88 6.73 -2.70
N GLU A 106 -17.31 5.74 -3.49
CA GLU A 106 -17.54 5.89 -4.93
C GLU A 106 -18.48 7.06 -5.24
N ALA A 107 -19.63 7.12 -4.54
CA ALA A 107 -20.60 8.19 -4.72
C ALA A 107 -20.01 9.58 -4.39
N TYR A 108 -19.24 9.67 -3.31
CA TYR A 108 -18.56 10.91 -2.94
C TYR A 108 -17.51 11.33 -3.97
N CYS A 109 -16.68 10.39 -4.43
CA CYS A 109 -15.61 10.67 -5.40
C CYS A 109 -16.20 11.06 -6.77
N GLY A 110 -17.31 10.44 -7.17
CA GLY A 110 -18.04 10.82 -8.39
C GLY A 110 -18.54 12.26 -8.35
N ALA A 111 -18.95 12.76 -7.17
CA ALA A 111 -19.39 14.13 -6.99
C ALA A 111 -18.25 15.14 -6.85
N SER A 112 -17.13 14.75 -6.21
CA SER A 112 -16.04 15.66 -5.83
C SER A 112 -14.80 15.59 -6.73
N GLY A 113 -14.65 14.51 -7.53
CA GLY A 113 -13.43 14.24 -8.30
C GLY A 113 -12.22 13.88 -7.43
N ALA A 114 -12.42 13.57 -6.16
CA ALA A 114 -11.35 13.43 -5.16
C ALA A 114 -10.34 12.31 -5.46
N LEU A 115 -10.71 11.27 -6.21
CA LEU A 115 -9.86 10.16 -6.63
C LEU A 115 -9.59 10.12 -8.15
N GLY A 116 -9.70 11.25 -8.83
CA GLY A 116 -9.42 11.32 -10.26
C GLY A 116 -10.24 10.33 -11.08
N GLN A 117 -9.56 9.50 -11.87
CA GLN A 117 -10.17 8.48 -12.74
C GLN A 117 -10.18 7.07 -12.10
N ALA A 118 -10.04 6.98 -10.76
CA ALA A 118 -10.10 5.68 -10.08
C ALA A 118 -11.35 4.89 -10.45
N LYS A 119 -11.21 3.58 -10.57
CA LYS A 119 -12.31 2.65 -10.84
C LYS A 119 -12.84 2.09 -9.51
N PHE A 120 -14.10 1.69 -9.50
CA PHE A 120 -14.73 1.09 -8.33
C PHE A 120 -15.39 -0.23 -8.69
N LEU A 121 -15.08 -1.26 -7.94
CA LEU A 121 -15.66 -2.60 -8.01
C LEU A 121 -16.32 -2.90 -6.65
N CYS A 122 -17.46 -2.24 -6.40
CA CYS A 122 -18.13 -2.25 -5.12
C CYS A 122 -19.57 -2.77 -5.24
N ALA A 123 -20.03 -3.51 -4.23
CA ALA A 123 -21.43 -3.94 -4.12
C ALA A 123 -21.85 -4.03 -2.64
N GLY A 124 -23.12 -3.79 -2.36
CA GLY A 124 -23.68 -3.93 -1.01
C GLY A 124 -23.51 -5.36 -0.49
N SER A 125 -23.10 -5.50 0.77
CA SER A 125 -22.80 -6.79 1.42
C SER A 125 -21.78 -7.67 0.68
N MET A 126 -20.91 -7.07 -0.12
CA MET A 126 -19.82 -7.79 -0.75
C MET A 126 -18.80 -8.23 0.30
N SER A 127 -18.45 -9.49 0.26
CA SER A 127 -17.47 -10.09 1.16
C SER A 127 -16.65 -11.15 0.42
N PRO A 128 -15.45 -11.51 0.91
CA PRO A 128 -14.65 -12.57 0.30
C PRO A 128 -15.44 -13.84 0.06
N THR A 129 -16.19 -14.35 1.05
CA THR A 129 -17.03 -15.55 0.92
C THR A 129 -18.11 -15.40 -0.17
N ASN A 130 -18.79 -14.25 -0.21
CA ASN A 130 -19.83 -14.01 -1.22
C ASN A 130 -19.24 -13.91 -2.64
N MET A 131 -18.04 -13.35 -2.77
CA MET A 131 -17.32 -13.26 -4.05
C MET A 131 -16.87 -14.64 -4.54
N LEU A 132 -16.29 -15.47 -3.66
CA LEU A 132 -15.84 -16.83 -3.99
C LEU A 132 -16.98 -17.72 -4.45
N THR A 133 -18.17 -17.55 -3.89
CA THR A 133 -19.37 -18.31 -4.27
C THR A 133 -20.13 -17.68 -5.45
N GLY A 134 -19.69 -16.55 -5.97
CA GLY A 134 -20.37 -15.81 -7.03
C GLY A 134 -21.73 -15.22 -6.60
N LYS A 135 -22.03 -15.21 -5.30
CA LYS A 135 -23.33 -14.75 -4.78
C LYS A 135 -23.48 -13.23 -4.87
N ILE A 136 -22.40 -12.49 -4.58
CA ILE A 136 -22.35 -11.04 -4.68
C ILE A 136 -21.06 -10.67 -5.39
N LEU A 137 -21.20 -10.11 -6.58
CA LEU A 137 -20.10 -9.60 -7.40
C LEU A 137 -20.46 -8.18 -7.85
N PRO A 138 -19.47 -7.30 -8.02
CA PRO A 138 -19.70 -5.97 -8.56
C PRO A 138 -20.09 -6.05 -10.04
N GLU A 139 -20.89 -5.10 -10.48
CA GLU A 139 -21.16 -4.92 -11.90
C GLU A 139 -20.00 -4.24 -12.57
N TYR A 140 -19.51 -4.82 -13.68
CA TYR A 140 -18.46 -4.19 -14.49
C TYR A 140 -18.56 -4.61 -15.98
N PRO A 141 -18.49 -3.66 -16.94
CA PRO A 141 -18.57 -2.21 -16.71
C PRO A 141 -19.89 -1.79 -16.06
N LYS A 142 -19.87 -0.68 -15.33
CA LYS A 142 -21.06 -0.19 -14.63
C LYS A 142 -22.19 0.12 -15.61
N GLY A 143 -23.41 -0.32 -15.30
CA GLY A 143 -24.59 -0.20 -16.18
C GLY A 143 -24.71 -1.27 -17.26
N SER A 144 -23.80 -2.26 -17.31
CA SER A 144 -23.82 -3.34 -18.29
C SER A 144 -24.72 -4.52 -17.89
N GLY A 145 -25.09 -4.64 -16.62
CA GLY A 145 -25.74 -5.82 -16.02
C GLY A 145 -24.81 -7.02 -15.84
N GLN A 146 -23.56 -6.93 -16.30
CA GLN A 146 -22.58 -8.02 -16.18
C GLN A 146 -21.89 -8.02 -14.83
N LYS A 147 -21.69 -9.20 -14.26
CA LYS A 147 -21.03 -9.41 -12.97
C LYS A 147 -19.92 -10.47 -13.10
N PRO A 148 -18.82 -10.15 -13.77
CA PRO A 148 -17.69 -11.08 -13.92
C PRO A 148 -17.08 -11.42 -12.57
N ALA A 149 -16.26 -12.49 -12.50
CA ALA A 149 -15.44 -12.76 -11.36
C ALA A 149 -14.50 -11.56 -11.07
N ILE A 150 -14.16 -11.34 -9.80
CA ILE A 150 -13.46 -10.11 -9.40
C ILE A 150 -12.11 -9.95 -10.11
N GLN A 151 -11.36 -11.04 -10.29
CA GLN A 151 -10.06 -11.03 -10.98
C GLN A 151 -10.19 -10.61 -12.46
N ASP A 152 -11.31 -10.98 -13.11
CA ASP A 152 -11.58 -10.59 -14.50
C ASP A 152 -12.02 -9.12 -14.58
N SER A 153 -12.80 -8.67 -13.58
CA SER A 153 -13.15 -7.25 -13.46
C SER A 153 -11.92 -6.38 -13.23
N VAL A 154 -10.98 -6.81 -12.35
CA VAL A 154 -9.70 -6.11 -12.14
C VAL A 154 -8.91 -6.03 -13.44
N ALA A 155 -8.75 -7.13 -14.18
CA ALA A 155 -8.06 -7.15 -15.45
C ALA A 155 -8.68 -6.15 -16.45
N ALA A 156 -10.01 -6.13 -16.53
CA ALA A 156 -10.74 -5.23 -17.44
C ALA A 156 -10.61 -3.75 -17.06
N THR A 157 -10.28 -3.41 -15.79
CA THR A 157 -10.01 -2.02 -15.39
C THR A 157 -8.69 -1.49 -15.91
N GLY A 158 -7.71 -2.35 -16.16
CA GLY A 158 -6.33 -1.98 -16.47
C GLY A 158 -5.59 -1.32 -15.31
N ALA A 159 -6.10 -1.48 -14.08
CA ALA A 159 -5.51 -0.86 -12.90
C ALA A 159 -4.15 -1.48 -12.56
N LYS A 160 -3.23 -0.64 -12.06
CA LYS A 160 -1.94 -1.05 -11.48
C LYS A 160 -2.02 -1.20 -9.96
N TYR A 161 -2.91 -0.44 -9.32
CA TYR A 161 -3.07 -0.40 -7.87
C TYR A 161 -4.46 -0.91 -7.48
N VAL A 162 -4.51 -1.94 -6.66
CA VAL A 162 -5.75 -2.59 -6.22
C VAL A 162 -5.94 -2.36 -4.73
N TYR A 163 -6.83 -1.44 -4.39
CA TYR A 163 -7.22 -1.12 -3.02
C TYR A 163 -8.38 -2.02 -2.61
N VAL A 164 -8.25 -2.71 -1.47
CA VAL A 164 -9.29 -3.64 -1.01
C VAL A 164 -9.69 -3.34 0.42
N MET A 165 -10.98 -3.08 0.65
CA MET A 165 -11.59 -2.90 1.96
C MET A 165 -12.80 -3.83 2.08
N LEU A 166 -12.59 -5.00 2.65
CA LEU A 166 -13.60 -6.05 2.87
C LEU A 166 -13.41 -6.66 4.26
N GLY A 167 -14.47 -7.19 4.84
CA GLY A 167 -14.37 -7.90 6.12
C GLY A 167 -15.58 -7.71 7.00
N MET A 168 -16.22 -6.54 7.01
CA MET A 168 -17.37 -6.25 7.88
C MET A 168 -18.45 -7.33 7.81
N ASP A 169 -18.81 -7.76 6.61
CA ASP A 169 -19.83 -8.77 6.35
C ASP A 169 -19.31 -10.22 6.49
N ASN A 170 -18.04 -10.43 6.87
CA ASN A 170 -17.40 -11.74 6.93
C ASN A 170 -16.90 -12.12 8.33
N ILE A 171 -16.45 -11.14 9.12
CA ILE A 171 -15.82 -11.35 10.45
C ILE A 171 -16.69 -12.20 11.38
N ALA A 172 -18.00 -12.05 11.31
CA ALA A 172 -18.95 -12.83 12.12
C ALA A 172 -18.91 -14.35 11.86
N TYR A 173 -18.33 -14.80 10.74
CA TYR A 173 -18.12 -16.23 10.42
C TYR A 173 -16.83 -16.80 11.05
N GLY A 174 -16.06 -15.99 11.75
CA GLY A 174 -14.78 -16.32 12.39
C GLY A 174 -13.59 -15.70 11.62
N ILE A 175 -12.56 -15.30 12.38
CA ILE A 175 -11.38 -14.59 11.84
C ILE A 175 -10.64 -15.48 10.83
N GLU A 176 -10.29 -16.71 11.22
CA GLU A 176 -9.56 -17.66 10.37
C GLU A 176 -10.25 -17.89 9.03
N ARG A 177 -11.56 -18.16 9.06
CA ARG A 177 -12.32 -18.36 7.82
C ARG A 177 -12.34 -17.09 6.97
N SER A 178 -12.57 -15.95 7.61
CA SER A 178 -12.67 -14.68 6.91
C SER A 178 -11.35 -14.28 6.25
N THR A 179 -10.23 -14.51 6.90
CA THR A 179 -8.90 -14.25 6.35
C THR A 179 -8.53 -15.24 5.25
N ASN A 180 -8.82 -16.53 5.40
CA ASN A 180 -8.57 -17.54 4.37
C ASN A 180 -9.35 -17.24 3.07
N ASP A 181 -10.64 -16.88 3.19
CA ASP A 181 -11.45 -16.48 2.04
C ASP A 181 -10.88 -15.22 1.39
N TYR A 182 -10.43 -14.27 2.20
CA TYR A 182 -9.82 -13.03 1.72
C TYR A 182 -8.52 -13.31 0.94
N MET A 183 -7.62 -14.12 1.50
CA MET A 183 -6.37 -14.51 0.85
C MET A 183 -6.62 -15.25 -0.45
N THR A 184 -7.67 -16.09 -0.51
CA THR A 184 -8.06 -16.78 -1.74
C THR A 184 -8.49 -15.79 -2.83
N ILE A 185 -9.25 -14.74 -2.49
CA ILE A 185 -9.63 -13.68 -3.44
C ILE A 185 -8.40 -12.93 -3.94
N LEU A 186 -7.49 -12.54 -3.04
CA LEU A 186 -6.26 -11.83 -3.43
C LEU A 186 -5.38 -12.69 -4.34
N LYS A 187 -5.25 -13.99 -4.02
CA LYS A 187 -4.53 -14.93 -4.88
C LYS A 187 -5.14 -15.00 -6.28
N ASN A 188 -6.47 -15.16 -6.38
CA ASN A 188 -7.15 -15.19 -7.68
C ASN A 188 -6.94 -13.90 -8.49
N ILE A 189 -6.90 -12.74 -7.80
CA ILE A 189 -6.58 -11.45 -8.45
C ILE A 189 -5.16 -11.47 -8.98
N LEU A 190 -4.18 -11.86 -8.18
CA LEU A 190 -2.75 -11.88 -8.56
C LEU A 190 -2.45 -12.93 -9.62
N ASP A 191 -3.06 -14.13 -9.56
CA ASP A 191 -2.88 -15.18 -10.58
C ASP A 191 -3.31 -14.69 -11.98
N LYS A 192 -4.32 -13.82 -12.04
CA LYS A 192 -4.81 -13.23 -13.29
C LYS A 192 -4.09 -11.93 -13.66
N ASN A 193 -3.64 -11.19 -12.67
CA ASN A 193 -3.06 -9.84 -12.81
C ASN A 193 -1.75 -9.77 -11.99
N PRO A 194 -0.66 -10.41 -12.44
CA PRO A 194 0.56 -10.57 -11.64
C PRO A 194 1.29 -9.25 -11.34
N ASP A 195 1.07 -8.23 -12.17
CA ASP A 195 1.77 -6.93 -12.08
C ASP A 195 1.03 -5.90 -11.21
N VAL A 196 -0.12 -6.25 -10.62
CA VAL A 196 -0.84 -5.30 -9.78
C VAL A 196 -0.26 -5.23 -8.37
N GLN A 197 -0.25 -4.04 -7.82
CA GLN A 197 0.12 -3.80 -6.43
C GLN A 197 -1.12 -3.87 -5.54
N ILE A 198 -1.12 -4.77 -4.57
CA ILE A 198 -2.18 -4.90 -3.58
C ILE A 198 -2.00 -3.90 -2.44
N ILE A 199 -3.07 -3.19 -2.08
CA ILE A 199 -3.14 -2.28 -0.95
C ILE A 199 -4.39 -2.65 -0.13
N ILE A 200 -4.19 -3.21 1.06
CA ILE A 200 -5.27 -3.56 1.96
C ILE A 200 -5.62 -2.36 2.83
N GLN A 201 -6.91 -2.07 2.94
CA GLN A 201 -7.43 -1.05 3.83
C GLN A 201 -8.06 -1.72 5.05
N SER A 202 -7.76 -1.25 6.26
CA SER A 202 -8.39 -1.78 7.47
C SER A 202 -9.91 -1.62 7.43
N VAL A 203 -10.62 -2.56 7.99
CA VAL A 203 -12.07 -2.46 8.24
C VAL A 203 -12.32 -1.35 9.26
N THR A 204 -13.30 -0.51 8.99
CA THR A 204 -13.68 0.60 9.88
C THR A 204 -14.32 0.08 11.18
N PRO A 205 -14.17 0.78 12.30
CA PRO A 205 -14.83 0.40 13.53
C PRO A 205 -16.35 0.62 13.44
N MET A 206 -17.08 -0.08 14.32
CA MET A 206 -18.53 0.03 14.49
C MET A 206 -18.86 0.95 15.67
N ALA A 207 -20.00 1.64 15.60
CA ALA A 207 -20.56 2.27 16.79
C ALA A 207 -21.01 1.21 17.80
N ASP A 208 -20.70 1.40 19.07
CA ASP A 208 -21.03 0.47 20.17
C ASP A 208 -22.50 0.11 20.30
N LYS A 209 -23.39 0.97 19.81
CA LYS A 209 -24.84 0.78 19.79
C LYS A 209 -25.39 0.38 18.40
N SER A 210 -24.53 -0.09 17.51
CA SER A 210 -24.97 -0.62 16.22
C SER A 210 -25.87 -1.85 16.41
N LYS A 211 -26.94 -1.98 15.61
CA LYS A 211 -27.83 -3.15 15.63
C LYS A 211 -27.10 -4.45 15.25
N SER A 212 -26.00 -4.35 14.52
CA SER A 212 -25.15 -5.49 14.11
C SER A 212 -24.11 -5.85 15.15
N TYR A 213 -23.96 -5.07 16.23
CA TYR A 213 -22.99 -5.35 17.30
C TYR A 213 -23.38 -6.62 18.06
N SER A 214 -22.49 -7.58 18.15
CA SER A 214 -22.70 -8.88 18.76
C SER A 214 -21.39 -9.47 19.27
N GLU A 215 -21.46 -10.61 19.96
CA GLU A 215 -20.25 -11.35 20.36
C GLU A 215 -19.38 -11.77 19.16
N LYS A 216 -20.00 -12.02 18.01
CA LYS A 216 -19.32 -12.44 16.78
C LYS A 216 -18.82 -11.29 15.92
N LEU A 217 -19.42 -10.09 16.08
CA LEU A 217 -19.05 -8.89 15.34
C LEU A 217 -19.06 -7.68 16.28
N ASN A 218 -17.89 -7.21 16.64
CA ASN A 218 -17.65 -6.07 17.53
C ASN A 218 -16.27 -5.48 17.25
N ASN A 219 -15.97 -4.33 17.86
CA ASN A 219 -14.70 -3.64 17.63
C ASN A 219 -13.47 -4.48 18.03
N GLY A 220 -13.58 -5.36 19.02
CA GLY A 220 -12.52 -6.31 19.37
C GLY A 220 -12.22 -7.28 18.23
N LYS A 221 -13.27 -7.86 17.62
CA LYS A 221 -13.13 -8.76 16.47
C LYS A 221 -12.67 -8.04 15.20
N ILE A 222 -13.11 -6.80 14.99
CA ILE A 222 -12.63 -5.97 13.89
C ILE A 222 -11.13 -5.68 14.06
N ASN A 223 -10.68 -5.33 15.26
CA ASN A 223 -9.26 -5.10 15.52
C ASN A 223 -8.43 -6.38 15.31
N GLU A 224 -8.88 -7.53 15.83
CA GLU A 224 -8.23 -8.83 15.63
C GLU A 224 -8.08 -9.15 14.12
N PHE A 225 -9.14 -8.93 13.34
CA PHE A 225 -9.10 -9.11 11.89
C PHE A 225 -8.11 -8.14 11.22
N ASN A 226 -8.15 -6.87 11.58
CA ASN A 226 -7.27 -5.84 11.01
C ASN A 226 -5.79 -6.13 11.28
N GLU A 227 -5.43 -6.55 12.51
CA GLU A 227 -4.06 -6.96 12.83
C GLU A 227 -3.63 -8.20 12.07
N THR A 228 -4.53 -9.19 11.92
CA THR A 228 -4.27 -10.39 11.13
C THR A 228 -4.00 -10.03 9.66
N MET A 229 -4.81 -9.16 9.07
CA MET A 229 -4.63 -8.72 7.69
C MET A 229 -3.35 -7.91 7.50
N LYS A 230 -2.98 -7.09 8.50
CA LYS A 230 -1.70 -6.36 8.50
C LYS A 230 -0.52 -7.32 8.49
N ALA A 231 -0.55 -8.38 9.32
CA ALA A 231 0.51 -9.39 9.34
C ALA A 231 0.64 -10.12 7.99
N TYR A 232 -0.49 -10.47 7.35
CA TYR A 232 -0.46 -11.01 5.98
C TYR A 232 0.13 -10.04 4.97
N CYS A 233 -0.10 -8.73 5.12
CA CYS A 233 0.52 -7.73 4.25
C CYS A 233 2.04 -7.70 4.43
N GLU A 234 2.55 -7.81 5.65
CA GLU A 234 4.00 -7.88 5.93
C GLU A 234 4.63 -9.13 5.32
N GLU A 235 3.99 -10.30 5.48
CA GLU A 235 4.45 -11.57 4.94
C GLU A 235 4.50 -11.58 3.41
N ASN A 236 3.46 -11.02 2.75
CA ASN A 236 3.31 -11.05 1.29
C ASN A 236 3.88 -9.80 0.60
N LYS A 237 4.49 -8.86 1.34
CA LYS A 237 5.01 -7.58 0.85
C LYS A 237 3.94 -6.73 0.15
N TRP A 238 2.72 -6.73 0.69
CA TRP A 238 1.62 -5.86 0.29
C TRP A 238 1.54 -4.64 1.20
N TYR A 239 0.94 -3.57 0.71
CA TYR A 239 0.75 -2.38 1.51
C TYR A 239 -0.53 -2.46 2.35
N TYR A 240 -0.47 -1.86 3.54
CA TYR A 240 -1.59 -1.77 4.48
C TYR A 240 -1.87 -0.33 4.87
N VAL A 241 -3.12 0.11 4.74
CA VAL A 241 -3.57 1.44 5.12
C VAL A 241 -4.51 1.35 6.30
N ASN A 242 -4.12 1.93 7.43
CA ASN A 242 -4.94 1.95 8.63
C ASN A 242 -6.05 3.01 8.54
N VAL A 243 -7.13 2.66 7.83
CA VAL A 243 -8.34 3.49 7.71
C VAL A 243 -9.01 3.67 9.06
N ALA A 244 -9.05 2.60 9.88
CA ALA A 244 -9.73 2.58 11.16
C ALA A 244 -9.23 3.67 12.12
N GLU A 245 -7.96 4.06 12.04
CA GLU A 245 -7.38 5.12 12.85
C GLU A 245 -8.12 6.46 12.69
N ALA A 246 -8.56 6.76 11.45
CA ALA A 246 -9.22 8.01 11.13
C ALA A 246 -10.63 8.14 11.76
N PHE A 247 -11.19 7.04 12.25
CA PHE A 247 -12.52 7.00 12.90
C PHE A 247 -12.44 7.00 14.42
N ARG A 248 -11.26 7.08 15.00
CA ARG A 248 -11.05 7.11 16.45
C ARG A 248 -10.85 8.54 16.93
N ASP A 249 -11.41 8.86 18.08
CA ASP A 249 -11.10 10.08 18.81
C ASP A 249 -9.71 9.96 19.50
N GLU A 250 -9.30 11.01 20.20
CA GLU A 250 -8.05 11.05 20.97
C GLU A 250 -7.94 9.98 22.08
N ASN A 251 -9.07 9.38 22.47
CA ASN A 251 -9.16 8.29 23.47
C ASN A 251 -9.27 6.91 22.78
N GLY A 252 -9.23 6.86 21.45
CA GLY A 252 -9.39 5.63 20.70
C GLY A 252 -10.82 5.12 20.60
N ALA A 253 -11.82 5.90 21.08
CA ALA A 253 -13.22 5.57 21.01
C ALA A 253 -13.82 5.97 19.64
N VAL A 254 -14.92 5.33 19.28
CA VAL A 254 -15.69 5.64 18.08
C VAL A 254 -17.06 6.13 18.49
N THR A 255 -17.35 7.38 18.26
CA THR A 255 -18.65 7.93 18.59
C THR A 255 -19.65 7.66 17.45
N ARG A 256 -20.95 7.58 17.79
CA ARG A 256 -22.03 7.48 16.80
C ARG A 256 -22.05 8.71 15.88
N GLU A 257 -21.65 9.85 16.42
CA GLU A 257 -21.53 11.10 15.67
C GLU A 257 -20.38 11.03 14.66
N ASP A 258 -19.27 10.43 15.02
CA ASP A 258 -18.12 10.21 14.10
C ASP A 258 -18.46 9.25 12.97
N ILE A 259 -19.32 8.25 13.21
CA ILE A 259 -19.79 7.33 12.15
C ILE A 259 -20.84 8.00 11.27
N LEU A 260 -21.74 8.82 11.81
CA LEU A 260 -22.74 9.58 11.05
C LEU A 260 -22.15 10.82 10.36
N LEU A 261 -21.22 11.50 11.02
CA LEU A 261 -20.36 12.51 10.41
C LEU A 261 -19.27 11.87 9.53
N GLY A 262 -18.90 10.60 9.80
CA GLY A 262 -17.98 9.82 9.01
C GLY A 262 -18.52 9.50 7.62
N LEU A 263 -19.83 9.44 7.42
CA LEU A 263 -20.40 9.45 6.06
C LEU A 263 -20.16 10.81 5.36
N ASN A 264 -20.14 11.90 6.09
CA ASN A 264 -19.73 13.23 5.60
C ASN A 264 -18.23 13.52 5.82
N ARG A 265 -17.56 12.91 6.81
CA ARG A 265 -16.12 12.94 7.09
C ARG A 265 -15.36 11.79 6.44
N LEU A 266 -15.99 10.68 6.03
CA LEU A 266 -15.41 9.71 5.10
C LEU A 266 -14.83 10.44 3.88
N SER A 267 -15.53 11.45 3.44
CA SER A 267 -15.03 12.37 2.43
C SER A 267 -13.76 13.13 2.86
N SER A 268 -13.73 13.65 4.07
CA SER A 268 -12.56 14.39 4.57
C SER A 268 -11.47 13.48 5.12
N LEU A 269 -11.83 12.35 5.74
CA LEU A 269 -10.89 11.38 6.33
C LEU A 269 -10.32 10.43 5.28
N MET A 270 -11.09 10.09 4.25
CA MET A 270 -10.53 9.42 3.08
C MET A 270 -9.68 10.39 2.27
N TRP A 271 -9.95 11.68 2.31
CA TRP A 271 -9.05 12.71 1.81
C TRP A 271 -7.73 12.74 2.60
N ILE A 272 -7.76 12.64 3.93
CA ILE A 272 -6.58 12.49 4.81
C ILE A 272 -5.87 11.15 4.55
N MET A 273 -6.60 10.07 4.29
CA MET A 273 -6.02 8.78 3.90
C MET A 273 -5.42 8.81 2.50
N MET A 274 -6.05 9.50 1.58
CA MET A 274 -5.52 9.75 0.24
C MET A 274 -4.26 10.60 0.29
N ILE A 275 -4.18 11.54 1.22
CA ILE A 275 -2.98 12.29 1.53
C ILE A 275 -1.87 11.35 2.00
N LYS A 276 -2.17 10.40 2.88
CA LYS A 276 -1.21 9.39 3.37
C LYS A 276 -0.72 8.46 2.25
N LEU A 277 -1.57 8.10 1.29
CA LEU A 277 -1.23 7.23 0.17
C LEU A 277 -0.44 7.94 -0.95
N LYS A 278 -0.62 9.24 -1.11
CA LYS A 278 -0.07 10.01 -2.24
C LYS A 278 1.44 10.22 -2.23
N ALA A 279 2.08 10.20 -1.07
CA ALA A 279 3.53 10.42 -0.97
C ALA A 279 4.29 9.14 -0.61
N GLY A 280 3.61 7.99 -0.60
CA GLY A 280 4.20 6.69 -0.30
C GLY A 280 5.39 6.38 -1.21
N LYS A 281 6.46 5.91 -0.61
CA LYS A 281 7.57 5.27 -1.29
C LYS A 281 7.08 3.93 -1.87
N TYR A 282 6.37 3.99 -2.99
CA TYR A 282 6.20 2.76 -3.76
C TYR A 282 7.57 2.35 -4.31
N PRO A 283 7.93 1.06 -4.29
CA PRO A 283 9.14 0.61 -4.95
C PRO A 283 9.06 1.11 -6.40
N ARG A 284 10.12 1.77 -6.84
CA ARG A 284 10.25 2.10 -8.25
C ARG A 284 10.23 0.78 -9.01
N GLU A 285 9.48 0.76 -10.10
CA GLU A 285 9.47 -0.33 -11.04
C GLU A 285 10.91 -0.81 -11.26
N SER A 286 11.19 -2.06 -10.90
CA SER A 286 12.37 -2.76 -11.38
C SER A 286 12.13 -2.98 -12.87
N GLY A 287 12.65 -2.06 -13.70
CA GLY A 287 12.78 -2.26 -15.13
C GLY A 287 13.86 -3.28 -15.43
#